data_20414dcdc0e4d223d563c33df6ac5524
#
_entry.id   20414dcdc0e4d223d563c33df6ac5524
#
_cell.length_a   1.000
_cell.length_b   1.000
_cell.length_c   1.000
_cell.angle_alpha   90.00
_cell.angle_beta   90.00
_cell.angle_gamma   90.00
#
_symmetry.space_group_name_H-M   'P 1'
#
loop_
_entity.id
_entity.type
_entity.pdbx_description
1 polymer ?
#
loop_
_entity_poly.entity_id
_entity_poly.type
_entity_poly.pdbx_seq_one_letter_code
_entity_poly.pdbx_strand_id
1 'polypeptide(L)'
;FHMNDICACIGIEQMRHADKIIGAHMKNAAFYDNKLKNLKTIDLIPKHANSESASWLYTIHVKNRDKFMSFMSENKVSTSKVHERNDIHDAFLDAQSSLPGVDKFCETQVSIPVGWWLSSEDLNRISSLILEFDKNN
;
A
#
# COMPACT_ATOMS: atom_id res chain seq x y z
N PHE A 1 -15.09 -0.36 -24.05
CA PHE A 1 -15.09 0.87 -23.23
C PHE A 1 -14.23 1.91 -23.92
N HIS A 2 -14.80 3.05 -24.27
CA HIS A 2 -14.10 4.15 -24.92
C HIS A 2 -14.03 5.34 -23.94
N MET A 3 -12.88 6.02 -23.95
CA MET A 3 -12.75 7.29 -23.23
C MET A 3 -13.59 8.35 -23.97
N ASN A 4 -14.43 9.04 -23.24
CA ASN A 4 -15.18 10.17 -23.81
C ASN A 4 -14.35 11.46 -23.75
N ASP A 5 -14.77 12.49 -24.50
CA ASP A 5 -14.01 13.74 -24.64
C ASP A 5 -13.84 14.48 -23.30
N ILE A 6 -14.82 14.41 -22.39
CA ILE A 6 -14.73 15.04 -21.06
C ILE A 6 -13.62 14.37 -20.25
N CYS A 7 -13.61 13.03 -20.22
CA CYS A 7 -12.55 12.28 -19.51
C CYS A 7 -11.17 12.54 -20.15
N ALA A 8 -11.12 12.65 -21.49
CA ALA A 8 -9.88 12.97 -22.19
C ALA A 8 -9.36 14.36 -21.85
N CYS A 9 -10.22 15.38 -21.82
CA CYS A 9 -9.83 16.74 -21.42
C CYS A 9 -9.32 16.80 -19.98
N ILE A 10 -9.99 16.13 -19.04
CA ILE A 10 -9.55 16.03 -17.64
C ILE A 10 -8.19 15.32 -17.59
N GLY A 11 -8.03 14.21 -18.33
CA GLY A 11 -6.79 13.45 -18.37
C GLY A 11 -5.60 14.28 -18.88
N ILE A 12 -5.79 15.03 -19.96
CA ILE A 12 -4.75 15.93 -20.52
C ILE A 12 -4.30 16.96 -19.48
N GLU A 13 -5.24 17.58 -18.75
CA GLU A 13 -4.88 18.55 -17.72
C GLU A 13 -4.18 17.87 -16.53
N GLN A 14 -4.63 16.69 -16.10
CA GLN A 14 -3.99 15.95 -15.00
C GLN A 14 -2.57 15.49 -15.34
N MET A 15 -2.28 15.17 -16.60
CA MET A 15 -0.93 14.78 -17.04
C MET A 15 0.13 15.87 -16.77
N ARG A 16 -0.25 17.15 -16.74
CA ARG A 16 0.64 18.26 -16.39
C ARG A 16 1.15 18.18 -14.94
N HIS A 17 0.46 17.47 -14.08
CA HIS A 17 0.78 17.30 -12.67
C HIS A 17 1.38 15.92 -12.34
N ALA A 18 1.43 15.00 -13.31
CA ALA A 18 1.81 13.61 -13.12
C ALA A 18 3.19 13.46 -12.45
N ASP A 19 4.21 14.12 -12.99
CA ASP A 19 5.58 14.02 -12.47
C ASP A 19 5.69 14.48 -11.02
N LYS A 20 5.00 15.58 -10.66
CA LYS A 20 4.97 16.10 -9.28
C LYS A 20 4.30 15.12 -8.34
N ILE A 21 3.16 14.56 -8.75
CA ILE A 21 2.38 13.63 -7.93
C ILE A 21 3.15 12.32 -7.75
N ILE A 22 3.63 11.72 -8.84
CA ILE A 22 4.40 10.48 -8.83
C ILE A 22 5.68 10.64 -8.01
N GLY A 23 6.41 11.74 -8.24
CA GLY A 23 7.64 12.03 -7.49
C GLY A 23 7.40 12.15 -5.98
N ALA A 24 6.27 12.73 -5.55
CA ALA A 24 5.90 12.80 -4.15
C ALA A 24 5.59 11.41 -3.57
N HIS A 25 4.83 10.57 -4.28
CA HIS A 25 4.57 9.18 -3.87
C HIS A 25 5.86 8.37 -3.72
N MET A 26 6.76 8.45 -4.71
CA MET A 26 8.05 7.76 -4.69
C MET A 26 8.93 8.21 -3.52
N LYS A 27 8.96 9.53 -3.23
CA LYS A 27 9.67 10.11 -2.09
C LYS A 27 9.13 9.59 -0.75
N ASN A 28 7.81 9.56 -0.61
CA ASN A 28 7.15 9.04 0.60
C ASN A 28 7.42 7.54 0.80
N ALA A 29 7.36 6.76 -0.29
CA ALA A 29 7.70 5.34 -0.26
C ALA A 29 9.16 5.11 0.15
N ALA A 30 10.10 5.87 -0.40
CA ALA A 30 11.52 5.79 -0.03
C ALA A 30 11.75 6.18 1.45
N PHE A 31 10.98 7.11 1.99
CA PHE A 31 11.01 7.43 3.41
C PHE A 31 10.61 6.22 4.27
N TYR A 32 9.51 5.54 3.93
CA TYR A 32 9.09 4.32 4.63
C TYR A 32 10.10 3.19 4.47
N ASP A 33 10.64 2.95 3.28
CA ASP A 33 11.70 1.96 3.05
C ASP A 33 12.89 2.16 3.99
N ASN A 34 13.24 3.40 4.27
CA ASN A 34 14.36 3.72 5.17
C ASN A 34 13.99 3.58 6.65
N LYS A 35 12.77 3.94 7.04
CA LYS A 35 12.33 3.94 8.43
C LYS A 35 11.88 2.57 8.94
N LEU A 36 11.32 1.74 8.07
CA LEU A 36 10.66 0.48 8.43
C LEU A 36 11.53 -0.75 8.14
N LYS A 37 12.85 -0.58 8.07
CA LYS A 37 13.78 -1.70 7.85
C LYS A 37 13.90 -2.58 9.10
N ASN A 38 14.03 -3.90 8.85
CA ASN A 38 14.40 -4.89 9.88
C ASN A 38 13.43 -4.95 11.07
N LEU A 39 12.14 -4.83 10.81
CA LEU A 39 11.10 -5.02 11.80
C LEU A 39 10.87 -6.51 12.08
N LYS A 40 10.33 -6.86 13.25
CA LYS A 40 10.16 -8.26 13.69
C LYS A 40 8.88 -8.89 13.16
N THR A 41 7.82 -8.09 13.07
CA THR A 41 6.47 -8.53 12.74
C THR A 41 5.98 -7.99 11.40
N ILE A 42 6.79 -7.15 10.75
CA ILE A 42 6.44 -6.43 9.52
C ILE A 42 7.55 -6.63 8.48
N ASP A 43 7.16 -7.12 7.31
CA ASP A 43 8.05 -7.28 6.17
C ASP A 43 7.68 -6.31 5.05
N LEU A 44 8.67 -5.67 4.45
CA LEU A 44 8.49 -4.84 3.25
C LEU A 44 8.44 -5.71 2.00
N ILE A 45 7.66 -5.27 1.00
CA ILE A 45 7.63 -5.95 -0.30
C ILE A 45 8.96 -5.73 -1.01
N PRO A 46 9.63 -6.80 -1.47
CA PRO A 46 10.89 -6.68 -2.21
C PRO A 46 10.72 -5.88 -3.50
N LYS A 47 11.68 -5.01 -3.78
CA LYS A 47 11.73 -4.27 -5.05
C LYS A 47 12.61 -5.00 -6.05
N HIS A 48 12.16 -5.09 -7.31
CA HIS A 48 12.98 -5.61 -8.38
C HIS A 48 14.01 -4.56 -8.83
N ALA A 49 15.27 -4.98 -9.02
CA ALA A 49 16.37 -4.08 -9.36
C ALA A 49 16.18 -3.32 -10.69
N ASN A 50 15.40 -3.90 -11.62
CA ASN A 50 15.16 -3.35 -12.95
C ASN A 50 13.77 -2.74 -13.12
N SER A 51 13.09 -2.39 -12.02
CA SER A 51 11.76 -1.78 -12.06
C SER A 51 11.67 -0.60 -11.12
N GLU A 52 10.92 0.40 -11.52
CA GLU A 52 10.60 1.57 -10.72
C GLU A 52 9.08 1.64 -10.53
N SER A 53 8.63 1.78 -9.29
CA SER A 53 7.22 1.86 -8.95
C SER A 53 6.82 3.32 -8.70
N ALA A 54 5.69 3.74 -9.27
CA ALA A 54 5.05 5.01 -8.94
C ALA A 54 4.50 5.06 -7.50
N SER A 55 4.52 3.94 -6.79
CA SER A 55 4.12 3.81 -5.38
C SER A 55 2.73 4.42 -5.08
N TRP A 56 1.75 4.18 -5.96
CA TRP A 56 0.38 4.63 -5.73
C TRP A 56 -0.23 4.00 -4.47
N LEU A 57 0.28 2.85 -4.08
CA LEU A 57 0.05 2.17 -2.81
C LEU A 57 1.40 1.85 -2.15
N TYR A 58 1.44 1.84 -0.83
CA TYR A 58 2.55 1.30 -0.07
C TYR A 58 2.05 0.14 0.77
N THR A 59 2.29 -1.07 0.28
CA THR A 59 1.85 -2.31 0.89
C THR A 59 2.97 -2.94 1.70
N ILE A 60 2.64 -3.42 2.89
CA ILE A 60 3.51 -4.16 3.79
C ILE A 60 2.85 -5.49 4.18
N HIS A 61 3.64 -6.45 4.63
CA HIS A 61 3.17 -7.69 5.24
C HIS A 61 3.24 -7.57 6.76
N VAL A 62 2.14 -7.85 7.45
CA VAL A 62 2.07 -7.78 8.92
C VAL A 62 1.56 -9.11 9.47
N LYS A 63 2.31 -9.77 10.37
CA LYS A 63 1.96 -11.08 10.94
C LYS A 63 0.60 -11.10 11.61
N ASN A 64 0.26 -10.04 12.35
CA ASN A 64 -1.04 -9.86 13.03
C ASN A 64 -1.80 -8.70 12.39
N ARG A 65 -2.08 -8.81 11.06
CA ARG A 65 -2.65 -7.74 10.25
C ARG A 65 -3.90 -7.09 10.87
N ASP A 66 -4.87 -7.87 11.30
CA ASP A 66 -6.14 -7.31 11.77
C ASP A 66 -5.96 -6.54 13.09
N LYS A 67 -5.06 -7.00 13.97
CA LYS A 67 -4.65 -6.25 15.17
C LYS A 67 -3.92 -4.95 14.80
N PHE A 68 -3.06 -5.00 13.79
CA PHE A 68 -2.38 -3.81 13.26
C PHE A 68 -3.37 -2.80 12.70
N MET A 69 -4.32 -3.24 11.88
CA MET A 69 -5.34 -2.37 11.30
C MET A 69 -6.21 -1.71 12.38
N SER A 70 -6.60 -2.45 13.42
CA SER A 70 -7.33 -1.89 14.57
C SER A 70 -6.51 -0.85 15.31
N PHE A 71 -5.24 -1.14 15.62
CA PHE A 71 -4.32 -0.21 16.27
C PHE A 71 -4.15 1.08 15.46
N MET A 72 -3.93 0.98 14.15
CA MET A 72 -3.80 2.15 13.27
C MET A 72 -5.10 2.97 13.21
N SER A 73 -6.25 2.31 13.15
CA SER A 73 -7.57 2.96 13.16
C SER A 73 -7.85 3.72 14.47
N GLU A 74 -7.53 3.13 15.61
CA GLU A 74 -7.62 3.79 16.93
C GLU A 74 -6.76 5.06 16.97
N ASN A 75 -5.62 5.03 16.29
CA ASN A 75 -4.72 6.15 16.14
C ASN A 75 -5.06 7.06 14.93
N LYS A 76 -6.26 6.96 14.36
CA LYS A 76 -6.75 7.80 13.25
C LYS A 76 -5.91 7.73 11.97
N VAL A 77 -5.33 6.56 11.70
CA VAL A 77 -4.65 6.25 10.45
C VAL A 77 -5.43 5.17 9.71
N SER A 78 -5.96 5.50 8.55
CA SER A 78 -6.66 4.53 7.68
C SER A 78 -5.66 3.57 7.05
N THR A 79 -5.98 2.29 7.11
CA THR A 79 -5.26 1.21 6.41
C THR A 79 -6.27 0.36 5.63
N SER A 80 -5.84 -0.33 4.59
CA SER A 80 -6.76 -1.12 3.77
C SER A 80 -6.13 -2.38 3.20
N LYS A 81 -6.97 -3.39 2.96
CA LYS A 81 -6.66 -4.59 2.19
C LYS A 81 -7.07 -4.32 0.74
N VAL A 82 -6.18 -3.77 -0.07
CA VAL A 82 -6.53 -3.32 -1.43
C VAL A 82 -6.64 -4.47 -2.41
N HIS A 83 -5.82 -5.51 -2.23
CA HIS A 83 -5.78 -6.64 -3.14
C HIS A 83 -6.46 -7.86 -2.52
N GLU A 84 -7.52 -8.34 -3.16
CA GLU A 84 -8.20 -9.57 -2.77
C GLU A 84 -8.01 -10.65 -3.85
N ARG A 85 -8.25 -11.90 -3.48
CA ARG A 85 -8.24 -13.02 -4.42
C ARG A 85 -9.38 -12.90 -5.42
N ASN A 86 -9.12 -13.16 -6.68
CA ASN A 86 -10.17 -13.17 -7.70
C ASN A 86 -11.06 -14.42 -7.61
N ASP A 87 -10.51 -15.55 -7.19
CA ASP A 87 -11.17 -16.85 -7.13
C ASP A 87 -12.20 -17.01 -5.99
N ILE A 88 -12.35 -15.97 -5.12
CA ILE A 88 -13.45 -15.91 -4.14
C ILE A 88 -14.75 -15.34 -4.73
N HIS A 89 -14.69 -14.72 -5.91
CA HIS A 89 -15.87 -14.15 -6.55
C HIS A 89 -16.63 -15.20 -7.36
N ASP A 90 -17.94 -15.12 -7.34
CA ASP A 90 -18.85 -16.10 -7.98
C ASP A 90 -18.52 -16.37 -9.45
N ALA A 91 -18.02 -15.35 -10.16
CA ALA A 91 -17.61 -15.47 -11.56
C ALA A 91 -16.38 -16.38 -11.80
N PHE A 92 -15.65 -16.75 -10.76
CA PHE A 92 -14.38 -17.50 -10.84
C PHE A 92 -14.35 -18.75 -9.95
N LEU A 93 -15.48 -19.20 -9.42
CA LEU A 93 -15.54 -20.37 -8.53
C LEU A 93 -14.98 -21.63 -9.18
N ASP A 94 -15.18 -21.80 -10.49
CA ASP A 94 -14.64 -22.96 -11.25
C ASP A 94 -13.11 -22.91 -11.41
N ALA A 95 -12.49 -21.77 -11.16
CA ALA A 95 -11.03 -21.57 -11.25
C ALA A 95 -10.32 -21.66 -9.90
N GLN A 96 -11.02 -22.04 -8.83
CA GLN A 96 -10.44 -22.18 -7.50
C GLN A 96 -9.35 -23.24 -7.50
N SER A 97 -8.19 -22.91 -6.96
CA SER A 97 -7.05 -23.79 -6.83
C SER A 97 -6.22 -23.48 -5.58
N SER A 98 -5.37 -24.41 -5.18
CA SER A 98 -4.42 -24.17 -4.10
C SER A 98 -3.32 -23.21 -4.55
N LEU A 99 -3.31 -22.01 -4.04
CA LEU A 99 -2.36 -20.96 -4.37
C LEU A 99 -1.68 -20.43 -3.08
N PRO A 100 -0.76 -21.21 -2.46
CA PRO A 100 -0.22 -20.88 -1.14
C PRO A 100 0.50 -19.53 -1.07
N GLY A 101 1.07 -19.06 -2.17
CA GLY A 101 1.66 -17.72 -2.25
C GLY A 101 0.60 -16.60 -2.18
N VAL A 102 -0.54 -16.81 -2.86
CA VAL A 102 -1.68 -15.87 -2.82
C VAL A 102 -2.33 -15.90 -1.44
N ASP A 103 -2.50 -17.09 -0.85
CA ASP A 103 -3.05 -17.25 0.50
C ASP A 103 -2.23 -16.45 1.51
N LYS A 104 -0.91 -16.67 1.54
CA LYS A 104 0.01 -15.94 2.42
C LYS A 104 -0.02 -14.44 2.19
N PHE A 105 -0.04 -14.02 0.93
CA PHE A 105 -0.12 -12.60 0.58
C PHE A 105 -1.41 -11.98 1.12
N CYS A 106 -2.56 -12.59 0.82
CA CYS A 106 -3.87 -12.09 1.23
C CYS A 106 -4.08 -12.10 2.75
N GLU A 107 -3.44 -13.03 3.47
CA GLU A 107 -3.50 -13.10 4.93
C GLU A 107 -2.78 -11.93 5.61
N THR A 108 -1.65 -11.50 5.06
CA THR A 108 -0.74 -10.58 5.76
C THR A 108 -0.66 -9.19 5.16
N GLN A 109 -1.07 -8.99 3.89
CA GLN A 109 -0.94 -7.71 3.20
C GLN A 109 -1.83 -6.62 3.80
N VAL A 110 -1.29 -5.42 3.93
CA VAL A 110 -2.01 -4.21 4.27
C VAL A 110 -1.33 -3.00 3.64
N SER A 111 -2.12 -2.07 3.10
CA SER A 111 -1.64 -0.83 2.53
C SER A 111 -1.78 0.30 3.53
N ILE A 112 -0.74 1.11 3.67
CA ILE A 112 -0.68 2.31 4.49
C ILE A 112 -0.67 3.56 3.61
N PRO A 113 -1.05 4.75 4.13
CA PRO A 113 -1.07 5.98 3.36
C PRO A 113 0.32 6.35 2.83
N VAL A 114 0.41 6.71 1.53
CA VAL A 114 1.67 7.10 0.86
C VAL A 114 1.48 8.31 -0.05
N GLY A 115 0.27 8.84 -0.14
CA GLY A 115 -0.14 9.82 -1.12
C GLY A 115 0.63 11.16 -1.05
N TRP A 116 0.62 11.89 -2.15
CA TRP A 116 1.29 13.19 -2.33
C TRP A 116 0.82 14.29 -1.35
N TRP A 117 -0.32 14.10 -0.74
CA TRP A 117 -0.92 15.03 0.25
C TRP A 117 -0.35 14.90 1.66
N LEU A 118 0.46 13.87 1.94
CA LEU A 118 1.04 13.67 3.26
C LEU A 118 2.16 14.67 3.53
N SER A 119 2.11 15.30 4.69
CA SER A 119 3.20 16.12 5.20
C SER A 119 4.34 15.27 5.78
N SER A 120 5.48 15.89 6.05
CA SER A 120 6.60 15.22 6.74
C SER A 120 6.21 14.80 8.16
N GLU A 121 5.35 15.56 8.82
CA GLU A 121 4.81 15.25 10.14
C GLU A 121 3.91 14.01 10.08
N ASP A 122 3.05 13.90 9.06
CA ASP A 122 2.20 12.71 8.86
C ASP A 122 3.05 11.46 8.63
N LEU A 123 4.07 11.54 7.78
CA LEU A 123 4.97 10.42 7.50
C LEU A 123 5.73 9.97 8.77
N ASN A 124 6.23 10.91 9.56
CA ASN A 124 6.89 10.61 10.83
C ASN A 124 5.92 10.00 11.84
N ARG A 125 4.71 10.53 11.95
CA ARG A 125 3.67 10.02 12.84
C ARG A 125 3.27 8.59 12.47
N ILE A 126 2.96 8.34 11.20
CA ILE A 126 2.58 7.01 10.70
C ILE A 126 3.71 6.01 10.96
N SER A 127 4.94 6.35 10.61
CA SER A 127 6.08 5.44 10.83
C SER A 127 6.35 5.19 12.32
N SER A 128 6.17 6.17 13.20
CA SER A 128 6.31 6.01 14.64
C SER A 128 5.29 5.03 15.22
N LEU A 129 4.03 5.10 14.77
CA LEU A 129 2.99 4.16 15.17
C LEU A 129 3.31 2.73 14.70
N ILE A 130 3.83 2.57 13.49
CA ILE A 130 4.24 1.27 12.96
C ILE A 130 5.38 0.66 13.79
N LEU A 131 6.38 1.47 14.14
CA LEU A 131 7.50 1.06 14.99
C LEU A 131 7.05 0.70 16.41
N GLU A 132 6.09 1.44 16.96
CA GLU A 132 5.47 1.16 18.26
C GLU A 132 4.73 -0.18 18.24
N PHE A 133 3.93 -0.43 17.20
CA PHE A 133 3.24 -1.70 17.04
C PHE A 133 4.21 -2.88 16.96
N ASP A 134 5.26 -2.78 16.14
CA ASP A 134 6.27 -3.83 15.99
C ASP A 134 7.02 -4.13 17.29
N LYS A 135 7.31 -3.08 18.09
CA LYS A 135 8.00 -3.23 19.38
C LYS A 135 7.14 -3.97 20.42
N ASN A 136 5.81 -3.81 20.36
CA ASN A 136 4.88 -4.34 21.36
C ASN A 136 4.29 -5.71 20.96
N ASN A 137 4.66 -6.29 19.84
CA ASN A 137 4.18 -7.57 19.30
C ASN A 137 5.32 -8.45 18.79
#